data_73f814e79fce26d47457948bee272347
#
_entry.id   73f814e79fce26d47457948bee272347
#
_cell.length_a   1.000
_cell.length_b   1.000
_cell.length_c   1.000
_cell.angle_alpha   90.00
_cell.angle_beta   90.00
_cell.angle_gamma   90.00
#
_symmetry.space_group_name_H-M   'P 1'
#
loop_
_entity.id
_entity.type
_entity.pdbx_description
1 polymer ?
#
loop_
_entity_poly.entity_id
_entity_poly.type
_entity_poly.pdbx_seq_one_letter_code
_entity_poly.pdbx_strand_id
1 'polypeptide(L)'
;MTHTLVDVSDTRKQLSIEIPAEVVDASIARVTRSYAKSARVPGFRPGKVPATVARQRFKEQILQDVARELVPKAVDEALHERGVEPVDSPDVNDFAIDEGKPLTFMATFETVPEFEVGDLAAILVQQPAPDLAPDAVSTALEQLRERAARFEPLDARPAADGDTLVADIERKDATGESDTHEQVSLVIGGPGNPPGFDANLVGMAAGDTKTFAIHFPDDYPVPQLAGTDVTYTVQARELRQRVLPELDDEFAKDVGDFDSLEALRTRVEADLRQESAANAQRAVRNSLLSQLAQRIPFELPVSLVEREMDRRVEEFARRLMEQGVDPRKAGMDWNEFRESQRQAARDAVGGAIALDQLARRDQVTVEPDAVTSEMARMAEALQRTPEAVQAQLVKEGGLPRLVMGMRREKTVEHALGLITLARA
;
A
#
# COMPACT_ATOMS: atom_id res chain seq x y z
N MET A 1 17.59 24.21 30.74
CA MET A 1 17.97 23.39 29.59
C MET A 1 18.54 24.31 28.53
N THR A 2 19.66 23.93 27.93
CA THR A 2 20.24 24.69 26.78
C THR A 2 20.09 23.85 25.51
N HIS A 3 19.77 24.52 24.40
CA HIS A 3 19.62 23.83 23.11
C HIS A 3 20.10 24.72 21.96
N THR A 4 20.72 24.08 20.98
CA THR A 4 21.23 24.73 19.77
C THR A 4 20.69 24.01 18.55
N LEU A 5 20.02 24.74 17.65
CA LEU A 5 19.49 24.23 16.39
C LEU A 5 20.45 24.63 15.25
N VAL A 6 20.81 23.63 14.43
CA VAL A 6 21.67 23.81 13.24
C VAL A 6 20.95 23.24 12.03
N ASP A 7 20.93 23.99 10.93
CA ASP A 7 20.44 23.51 9.65
C ASP A 7 21.53 22.69 8.96
N VAL A 8 21.25 21.40 8.73
CA VAL A 8 22.15 20.48 8.01
C VAL A 8 21.89 20.55 6.51
N SER A 9 20.63 20.69 6.13
CA SER A 9 20.16 20.98 4.77
C SER A 9 18.87 21.80 4.85
N ASP A 10 18.26 22.10 3.72
CA ASP A 10 16.98 22.83 3.67
C ASP A 10 15.88 22.11 4.48
N THR A 11 15.87 20.79 4.44
CA THR A 11 14.85 19.96 5.12
C THR A 11 15.36 19.25 6.35
N ARG A 12 16.67 19.10 6.56
CA ARG A 12 17.23 18.35 7.66
C ARG A 12 17.86 19.26 8.69
N LYS A 13 17.44 19.14 9.93
CA LYS A 13 17.89 19.93 11.06
C LYS A 13 18.48 19.05 12.16
N GLN A 14 19.39 19.60 12.93
CA GLN A 14 20.02 18.96 14.07
C GLN A 14 19.88 19.83 15.30
N LEU A 15 19.35 19.23 16.37
CA LEU A 15 19.12 19.89 17.64
C LEU A 15 20.04 19.27 18.69
N SER A 16 20.99 20.05 19.19
CA SER A 16 21.86 19.67 20.30
C SER A 16 21.22 20.13 21.59
N ILE A 17 21.02 19.24 22.53
CA ILE A 17 20.35 19.51 23.81
C ILE A 17 21.26 19.12 24.98
N GLU A 18 21.31 19.99 25.99
CA GLU A 18 21.98 19.76 27.26
C GLU A 18 20.99 19.98 28.41
N ILE A 19 20.73 18.92 29.19
CA ILE A 19 19.91 18.94 30.39
C ILE A 19 20.86 19.08 31.61
N PRO A 20 20.68 20.07 32.49
CA PRO A 20 21.54 20.29 33.67
C PRO A 20 21.62 19.06 34.58
N ALA A 21 22.79 18.82 35.17
CA ALA A 21 23.05 17.70 36.08
C ALA A 21 22.04 17.63 37.23
N GLU A 22 21.59 18.77 37.77
CA GLU A 22 20.59 18.83 38.83
C GLU A 22 19.27 18.15 38.48
N VAL A 23 18.80 18.35 37.22
CA VAL A 23 17.55 17.74 36.71
C VAL A 23 17.75 16.24 36.50
N VAL A 24 18.91 15.85 35.98
CA VAL A 24 19.30 14.44 35.76
C VAL A 24 19.34 13.70 37.08
N ASP A 25 20.07 14.25 38.08
CA ASP A 25 20.22 13.65 39.39
C ASP A 25 18.90 13.55 40.16
N ALA A 26 18.04 14.56 40.07
CA ALA A 26 16.67 14.51 40.61
C ALA A 26 15.84 13.37 40.02
N SER A 27 15.93 13.16 38.70
CA SER A 27 15.25 12.07 38.00
C SER A 27 15.86 10.71 38.36
N ILE A 28 17.17 10.58 38.41
CA ILE A 28 17.86 9.38 38.88
C ILE A 28 17.40 9.01 40.30
N ALA A 29 17.33 9.99 41.21
CA ALA A 29 16.88 9.75 42.59
C ALA A 29 15.40 9.31 42.64
N ARG A 30 14.56 9.83 41.80
CA ARG A 30 13.13 9.47 41.66
C ARG A 30 12.97 8.04 41.13
N VAL A 31 13.63 7.71 40.01
CA VAL A 31 13.58 6.37 39.39
C VAL A 31 14.20 5.33 40.35
N THR A 32 15.32 5.64 41.00
CA THR A 32 15.94 4.75 42.01
C THR A 32 14.94 4.41 43.11
N ARG A 33 14.16 5.38 43.62
CA ARG A 33 13.11 5.12 44.61
C ARG A 33 12.00 4.18 44.12
N SER A 34 11.68 4.25 42.85
CA SER A 34 10.72 3.33 42.22
C SER A 34 11.31 1.91 42.20
N TYR A 35 12.56 1.75 41.75
CA TYR A 35 13.25 0.45 41.75
C TYR A 35 13.39 -0.13 43.17
N ALA A 36 13.73 0.68 44.17
CA ALA A 36 13.83 0.24 45.56
C ALA A 36 12.51 -0.34 46.10
N LYS A 37 11.36 0.13 45.59
CA LYS A 37 10.02 -0.37 45.96
C LYS A 37 9.58 -1.61 45.19
N SER A 38 9.92 -1.70 43.89
CA SER A 38 9.42 -2.74 43.00
C SER A 38 10.39 -3.91 42.76
N ALA A 39 11.72 -3.66 42.85
CA ALA A 39 12.72 -4.65 42.53
C ALA A 39 12.83 -5.77 43.58
N ARG A 40 13.05 -6.99 43.12
CA ARG A 40 13.37 -8.15 43.97
C ARG A 40 14.87 -8.33 43.99
N VAL A 41 15.47 -8.07 45.17
CA VAL A 41 16.91 -8.23 45.40
C VAL A 41 17.12 -9.34 46.40
N PRO A 42 17.93 -10.38 46.12
CA PRO A 42 18.27 -11.41 47.09
C PRO A 42 18.81 -10.81 48.37
N GLY A 43 18.31 -11.27 49.50
CA GLY A 43 18.67 -10.77 50.83
C GLY A 43 17.82 -9.60 51.36
N PHE A 44 16.89 -9.09 50.57
CA PHE A 44 15.97 -8.00 50.98
C PHE A 44 14.51 -8.38 50.80
N ARG A 45 13.66 -7.98 51.75
CA ARG A 45 12.20 -8.12 51.60
C ARG A 45 11.71 -7.19 50.49
N PRO A 46 10.79 -7.65 49.60
CA PRO A 46 10.21 -6.79 48.56
C PRO A 46 9.69 -5.46 49.13
N GLY A 47 10.06 -4.34 48.47
CA GLY A 47 9.72 -2.99 48.88
C GLY A 47 10.55 -2.40 50.05
N LYS A 48 11.56 -3.11 50.56
CA LYS A 48 12.47 -2.66 51.60
C LYS A 48 13.96 -2.66 51.20
N VAL A 49 14.22 -2.60 49.90
CA VAL A 49 15.56 -2.49 49.33
C VAL A 49 16.10 -1.07 49.59
N PRO A 50 17.29 -0.89 50.22
CA PRO A 50 17.90 0.44 50.34
C PRO A 50 18.17 1.06 48.97
N ALA A 51 17.93 2.37 48.85
CA ALA A 51 18.11 3.08 47.59
C ALA A 51 19.54 2.96 47.01
N THR A 52 20.56 2.93 47.91
CA THR A 52 21.96 2.73 47.54
C THR A 52 22.20 1.38 46.88
N VAL A 53 21.59 0.31 47.37
CA VAL A 53 21.71 -1.04 46.82
C VAL A 53 20.95 -1.14 45.50
N ALA A 54 19.75 -0.56 45.41
CA ALA A 54 19.01 -0.50 44.17
C ALA A 54 19.77 0.27 43.09
N ARG A 55 20.32 1.43 43.42
CA ARG A 55 21.13 2.27 42.54
C ARG A 55 22.37 1.55 42.00
N GLN A 56 23.11 0.86 42.83
CA GLN A 56 24.30 0.14 42.41
C GLN A 56 23.97 -1.08 41.53
N ARG A 57 22.92 -1.81 41.87
CA ARG A 57 22.55 -3.04 41.17
C ARG A 57 21.85 -2.81 39.84
N PHE A 58 21.08 -1.74 39.73
CA PHE A 58 20.26 -1.41 38.56
C PHE A 58 20.71 -0.10 37.90
N LYS A 59 22.02 0.25 38.01
CA LYS A 59 22.55 1.53 37.52
C LYS A 59 22.17 1.76 36.04
N GLU A 60 22.45 0.80 35.16
CA GLU A 60 22.22 0.91 33.72
C GLU A 60 20.74 1.04 33.41
N GLN A 61 19.88 0.21 34.02
CA GLN A 61 18.44 0.27 33.83
C GLN A 61 17.84 1.59 34.31
N ILE A 62 18.30 2.10 35.44
CA ILE A 62 17.87 3.39 35.99
C ILE A 62 18.27 4.52 35.05
N LEU A 63 19.49 4.52 34.51
CA LEU A 63 19.95 5.54 33.56
C LEU A 63 19.17 5.46 32.26
N GLN A 64 18.88 4.27 31.74
CA GLN A 64 18.06 4.07 30.57
C GLN A 64 16.62 4.58 30.76
N ASP A 65 16.00 4.28 31.91
CA ASP A 65 14.64 4.74 32.19
C ASP A 65 14.58 6.27 32.38
N VAL A 66 15.62 6.86 32.99
CA VAL A 66 15.78 8.31 33.11
C VAL A 66 15.89 8.95 31.69
N ALA A 67 16.74 8.37 30.85
CA ALA A 67 16.86 8.86 29.45
C ALA A 67 15.55 8.74 28.69
N ARG A 68 14.85 7.61 28.77
CA ARG A 68 13.53 7.41 28.13
C ARG A 68 12.48 8.44 28.57
N GLU A 69 12.62 8.97 29.79
CA GLU A 69 11.70 9.98 30.29
C GLU A 69 12.12 11.40 29.93
N LEU A 70 13.40 11.73 30.08
CA LEU A 70 13.90 13.11 29.94
C LEU A 70 14.09 13.51 28.45
N VAL A 71 14.59 12.58 27.62
CA VAL A 71 14.94 12.88 26.23
C VAL A 71 13.72 13.34 25.41
N PRO A 72 12.58 12.59 25.37
CA PRO A 72 11.43 13.04 24.59
C PRO A 72 10.89 14.39 25.07
N LYS A 73 10.80 14.59 26.38
CA LYS A 73 10.31 15.85 26.95
C LYS A 73 11.18 17.04 26.58
N ALA A 74 12.51 16.85 26.64
CA ALA A 74 13.45 17.90 26.30
C ALA A 74 13.44 18.23 24.78
N VAL A 75 13.25 17.22 23.93
CA VAL A 75 13.08 17.42 22.49
C VAL A 75 11.79 18.20 22.22
N ASP A 76 10.66 17.77 22.78
CA ASP A 76 9.36 18.41 22.57
C ASP A 76 9.37 19.87 23.05
N GLU A 77 9.96 20.15 24.23
CA GLU A 77 10.10 21.50 24.78
C GLU A 77 10.95 22.38 23.87
N ALA A 78 12.10 21.88 23.41
CA ALA A 78 13.01 22.62 22.55
C ALA A 78 12.40 22.89 21.16
N LEU A 79 11.68 21.93 20.57
CA LEU A 79 10.98 22.11 19.32
C LEU A 79 9.86 23.14 19.44
N HIS A 80 9.08 23.06 20.51
CA HIS A 80 8.00 24.00 20.78
C HIS A 80 8.52 25.44 21.00
N GLU A 81 9.60 25.62 21.76
CA GLU A 81 10.22 26.95 21.96
C GLU A 81 10.76 27.57 20.67
N ARG A 82 11.19 26.72 19.73
CA ARG A 82 11.69 27.17 18.41
C ARG A 82 10.59 27.32 17.36
N GLY A 83 9.37 26.87 17.62
CA GLY A 83 8.27 26.87 16.66
C GLY A 83 8.55 25.97 15.45
N VAL A 84 9.30 24.87 15.63
CA VAL A 84 9.70 23.95 14.57
C VAL A 84 8.86 22.67 14.71
N GLU A 85 8.16 22.32 13.63
CA GLU A 85 7.36 21.09 13.54
C GLU A 85 8.13 20.04 12.71
N PRO A 86 8.60 18.96 13.33
CA PRO A 86 9.23 17.86 12.58
C PRO A 86 8.18 17.06 11.81
N VAL A 87 8.56 16.54 10.63
CA VAL A 87 7.68 15.68 9.80
C VAL A 87 7.60 14.25 10.32
N ASP A 88 8.56 13.86 11.17
CA ASP A 88 8.63 12.55 11.83
C ASP A 88 9.26 12.66 13.21
N SER A 89 9.21 11.57 13.98
CA SER A 89 9.88 11.52 15.30
C SER A 89 11.37 11.77 15.15
N PRO A 90 11.93 12.72 15.90
CA PRO A 90 13.37 12.99 15.85
C PRO A 90 14.19 11.75 16.21
N ASP A 91 15.24 11.49 15.43
CA ASP A 91 16.21 10.44 15.70
C ASP A 91 17.26 10.95 16.67
N VAL A 92 17.39 10.28 17.83
CA VAL A 92 18.27 10.69 18.91
C VAL A 92 19.55 9.86 18.88
N ASN A 93 20.65 10.56 18.68
CA ASN A 93 22.01 10.01 18.60
C ASN A 93 22.95 10.67 19.62
N ASP A 94 24.14 10.12 19.78
CA ASP A 94 25.25 10.65 20.60
C ASP A 94 24.83 11.01 22.04
N PHE A 95 24.08 10.11 22.64
CA PHE A 95 23.54 10.33 23.97
C PHE A 95 24.52 9.88 25.03
N ALA A 96 24.83 10.79 25.98
CA ALA A 96 25.67 10.52 27.13
C ALA A 96 24.94 10.88 28.42
N ILE A 97 24.68 9.89 29.27
CA ILE A 97 24.07 10.07 30.58
C ILE A 97 24.97 9.45 31.65
N ASP A 98 25.33 10.24 32.66
CA ASP A 98 26.06 9.78 33.83
C ASP A 98 25.63 10.59 35.06
N GLU A 99 25.85 10.03 36.20
CA GLU A 99 25.52 10.62 37.49
C GLU A 99 26.43 11.84 37.81
N GLY A 100 25.83 12.93 38.23
CA GLY A 100 26.54 14.19 38.53
C GLY A 100 27.02 14.95 37.29
N LYS A 101 26.61 14.51 36.09
CA LYS A 101 26.91 15.18 34.82
C LYS A 101 25.62 15.62 34.08
N PRO A 102 25.72 16.67 33.27
CA PRO A 102 24.60 17.00 32.37
C PRO A 102 24.37 15.86 31.39
N LEU A 103 23.08 15.64 31.01
CA LEU A 103 22.70 14.77 29.92
C LEU A 103 22.79 15.56 28.62
N THR A 104 23.66 15.10 27.74
CA THR A 104 23.80 15.69 26.37
C THR A 104 23.41 14.68 25.32
N PHE A 105 22.73 15.15 24.28
CA PHE A 105 22.36 14.33 23.13
C PHE A 105 22.09 15.20 21.90
N MET A 106 22.09 14.57 20.73
CA MET A 106 21.70 15.17 19.47
C MET A 106 20.42 14.52 18.95
N ALA A 107 19.46 15.35 18.54
CA ALA A 107 18.25 14.93 17.84
C ALA A 107 18.30 15.43 16.41
N THR A 108 18.22 14.52 15.45
CA THR A 108 18.17 14.85 14.02
C THR A 108 16.77 14.60 13.51
N PHE A 109 16.21 15.52 12.77
CA PHE A 109 14.86 15.42 12.24
C PHE A 109 14.72 16.19 10.93
N GLU A 110 13.66 15.89 10.20
CA GLU A 110 13.33 16.57 8.96
C GLU A 110 12.16 17.53 9.18
N THR A 111 12.17 18.63 8.42
CA THR A 111 11.12 19.66 8.41
C THR A 111 10.77 20.03 6.99
N VAL A 112 9.61 20.67 6.80
CA VAL A 112 9.24 21.25 5.52
C VAL A 112 9.46 22.75 5.60
N PRO A 113 10.37 23.33 4.81
CA PRO A 113 10.54 24.78 4.72
C PRO A 113 9.29 25.47 4.14
N GLU A 114 9.09 26.72 4.48
CA GLU A 114 8.12 27.56 3.78
C GLU A 114 8.63 27.94 2.38
N PHE A 115 7.74 27.89 1.40
CA PHE A 115 8.05 28.24 0.01
C PHE A 115 6.83 28.78 -0.71
N GLU A 116 7.05 29.46 -1.83
CA GLU A 116 5.97 29.96 -2.67
C GLU A 116 5.61 28.96 -3.77
N VAL A 117 4.37 28.52 -3.80
CA VAL A 117 3.85 27.59 -4.85
C VAL A 117 3.80 28.26 -6.23
N GLY A 118 3.81 29.59 -6.26
CA GLY A 118 3.71 30.39 -7.48
C GLY A 118 2.29 30.47 -8.03
N ASP A 119 2.16 30.98 -9.26
CA ASP A 119 0.86 31.16 -9.91
C ASP A 119 0.33 29.85 -10.46
N LEU A 120 -0.89 29.49 -10.05
CA LEU A 120 -1.58 28.28 -10.52
C LEU A 120 -2.13 28.43 -11.95
N ALA A 121 -2.45 29.63 -12.41
CA ALA A 121 -2.93 29.86 -13.78
C ALA A 121 -1.90 29.44 -14.85
N ALA A 122 -0.61 29.38 -14.46
CA ALA A 122 0.48 28.89 -15.32
C ALA A 122 0.53 27.35 -15.41
N ILE A 123 -0.27 26.62 -14.62
CA ILE A 123 -0.36 25.16 -14.69
C ILE A 123 -1.32 24.78 -15.81
N LEU A 124 -0.79 24.05 -16.79
CA LEU A 124 -1.58 23.48 -17.88
C LEU A 124 -1.74 21.98 -17.66
N VAL A 125 -2.96 21.52 -17.44
CA VAL A 125 -3.29 20.10 -17.30
C VAL A 125 -4.11 19.66 -18.51
N GLN A 126 -3.66 18.59 -19.17
CA GLN A 126 -4.45 17.94 -20.20
C GLN A 126 -5.54 17.11 -19.55
N GLN A 127 -6.78 17.39 -19.91
CA GLN A 127 -7.93 16.59 -19.52
C GLN A 127 -8.19 15.56 -20.60
N PRO A 128 -7.99 14.25 -20.36
CA PRO A 128 -8.36 13.21 -21.30
C PRO A 128 -9.85 13.30 -21.62
N ALA A 129 -10.21 13.12 -22.89
CA ALA A 129 -11.61 13.00 -23.24
C ALA A 129 -12.23 11.77 -22.57
N PRO A 130 -13.38 11.90 -21.90
CA PRO A 130 -14.06 10.76 -21.29
C PRO A 130 -14.84 9.94 -22.35
N ASP A 131 -14.30 9.88 -23.56
CA ASP A 131 -14.94 9.18 -24.67
C ASP A 131 -14.65 7.68 -24.58
N LEU A 132 -15.66 6.89 -24.91
CA LEU A 132 -15.51 5.45 -25.04
C LEU A 132 -15.01 5.12 -26.46
N ALA A 133 -14.10 4.14 -26.55
CA ALA A 133 -13.77 3.54 -27.82
C ALA A 133 -15.05 2.98 -28.46
N PRO A 134 -15.20 3.06 -29.81
CA PRO A 134 -16.42 2.62 -30.49
C PRO A 134 -16.83 1.17 -30.23
N ASP A 135 -15.85 0.33 -29.89
CA ASP A 135 -16.00 -1.09 -29.62
C ASP A 135 -15.99 -1.44 -28.11
N ALA A 136 -15.86 -0.46 -27.23
CA ALA A 136 -15.73 -0.71 -25.78
C ALA A 136 -16.92 -1.49 -25.20
N VAL A 137 -18.15 -1.16 -25.60
CA VAL A 137 -19.34 -1.84 -25.13
C VAL A 137 -19.41 -3.27 -25.66
N SER A 138 -19.09 -3.48 -26.94
CA SER A 138 -19.06 -4.82 -27.53
C SER A 138 -17.98 -5.68 -26.91
N THR A 139 -16.80 -5.13 -26.65
CA THR A 139 -15.71 -5.83 -25.97
C THR A 139 -16.08 -6.22 -24.55
N ALA A 140 -16.73 -5.32 -23.79
CA ALA A 140 -17.20 -5.61 -22.45
C ALA A 140 -18.27 -6.71 -22.42
N LEU A 141 -19.20 -6.70 -23.39
CA LEU A 141 -20.22 -7.76 -23.54
C LEU A 141 -19.59 -9.11 -23.89
N GLU A 142 -18.59 -9.14 -24.79
CA GLU A 142 -17.86 -10.37 -25.08
C GLU A 142 -17.10 -10.90 -23.86
N GLN A 143 -16.49 -10.03 -23.07
CA GLN A 143 -15.86 -10.45 -21.80
C GLN A 143 -16.88 -11.03 -20.80
N LEU A 144 -18.07 -10.43 -20.70
CA LEU A 144 -19.16 -10.99 -19.90
C LEU A 144 -19.63 -12.34 -20.43
N ARG A 145 -19.77 -12.48 -21.75
CA ARG A 145 -20.09 -13.72 -22.44
C ARG A 145 -19.06 -14.82 -22.18
N GLU A 146 -17.79 -14.46 -22.23
CA GLU A 146 -16.70 -15.40 -21.93
C GLU A 146 -16.71 -15.87 -20.47
N ARG A 147 -17.04 -14.99 -19.53
CA ARG A 147 -17.18 -15.35 -18.10
C ARG A 147 -18.41 -16.21 -17.83
N ALA A 148 -19.48 -16.04 -18.61
CA ALA A 148 -20.70 -16.81 -18.52
C ALA A 148 -20.64 -18.12 -19.34
N ALA A 149 -19.49 -18.47 -19.92
CA ALA A 149 -19.32 -19.71 -20.65
C ALA A 149 -19.66 -20.93 -19.80
N ARG A 150 -20.44 -21.85 -20.37
CA ARG A 150 -20.79 -23.12 -19.74
C ARG A 150 -19.86 -24.22 -20.25
N PHE A 151 -19.59 -25.18 -19.39
CA PHE A 151 -18.77 -26.33 -19.75
C PHE A 151 -19.67 -27.57 -19.83
N GLU A 152 -19.90 -28.06 -21.04
CA GLU A 152 -20.74 -29.24 -21.29
C GLU A 152 -19.86 -30.47 -21.53
N PRO A 153 -20.23 -31.65 -20.95
CA PRO A 153 -19.51 -32.89 -21.22
C PRO A 153 -19.44 -33.20 -22.71
N LEU A 154 -18.28 -33.63 -23.17
CA LEU A 154 -18.02 -33.93 -24.57
C LEU A 154 -17.57 -35.37 -24.72
N ASP A 155 -18.54 -36.27 -25.04
CA ASP A 155 -18.26 -37.69 -25.25
C ASP A 155 -18.25 -38.10 -26.73
N ALA A 156 -18.69 -37.19 -27.62
CA ALA A 156 -18.95 -37.52 -29.02
C ALA A 156 -17.74 -37.42 -29.95
N ARG A 157 -16.68 -36.72 -29.54
CA ARG A 157 -15.48 -36.53 -30.35
C ARG A 157 -14.21 -36.42 -29.50
N PRO A 158 -13.03 -36.70 -30.08
CA PRO A 158 -11.76 -36.41 -29.42
C PRO A 158 -11.55 -34.93 -29.13
N ALA A 159 -10.65 -34.64 -28.19
CA ALA A 159 -10.27 -33.32 -27.76
C ALA A 159 -9.73 -32.46 -28.91
N ALA A 160 -10.16 -31.24 -28.99
CA ALA A 160 -9.71 -30.21 -29.93
C ALA A 160 -9.19 -28.97 -29.19
N ASP A 161 -8.57 -28.09 -29.93
CA ASP A 161 -8.17 -26.77 -29.43
C ASP A 161 -9.37 -25.99 -28.91
N GLY A 162 -9.22 -25.36 -27.73
CA GLY A 162 -10.31 -24.67 -27.02
C GLY A 162 -11.16 -25.53 -26.11
N ASP A 163 -11.07 -26.87 -26.14
CA ASP A 163 -11.77 -27.75 -25.21
C ASP A 163 -11.10 -27.75 -23.84
N THR A 164 -11.88 -28.09 -22.82
CA THR A 164 -11.37 -28.26 -21.46
C THR A 164 -11.20 -29.74 -21.15
N LEU A 165 -9.98 -30.12 -20.82
CA LEU A 165 -9.64 -31.46 -20.38
C LEU A 165 -9.52 -31.50 -18.85
N VAL A 166 -10.27 -32.36 -18.19
CA VAL A 166 -10.05 -32.73 -16.78
C VAL A 166 -9.19 -33.98 -16.77
N ALA A 167 -7.98 -33.88 -16.23
CA ALA A 167 -6.99 -34.94 -16.29
C ALA A 167 -6.20 -35.07 -14.98
N ASP A 168 -5.68 -36.27 -14.76
CA ASP A 168 -4.60 -36.48 -13.81
C ASP A 168 -3.28 -36.35 -14.55
N ILE A 169 -2.38 -35.53 -14.02
CA ILE A 169 -1.11 -35.19 -14.65
C ILE A 169 0.01 -35.59 -13.71
N GLU A 170 0.85 -36.54 -14.13
CA GLU A 170 2.12 -36.83 -13.50
C GLU A 170 3.21 -36.13 -14.31
N ARG A 171 3.99 -35.31 -13.64
CA ARG A 171 5.17 -34.65 -14.18
C ARG A 171 6.42 -35.28 -13.60
N LYS A 172 7.36 -35.67 -14.44
CA LYS A 172 8.66 -36.25 -14.04
C LYS A 172 9.79 -35.45 -14.68
N ASP A 173 10.64 -34.89 -13.85
CA ASP A 173 11.80 -34.15 -14.31
C ASP A 173 13.00 -35.05 -14.67
N ALA A 174 14.07 -34.44 -15.20
CA ALA A 174 15.30 -35.15 -15.58
C ALA A 174 16.03 -35.77 -14.38
N THR A 175 15.77 -35.35 -13.15
CA THR A 175 16.36 -35.90 -11.91
C THR A 175 15.61 -37.13 -11.43
N GLY A 176 14.42 -37.40 -11.98
CA GLY A 176 13.52 -38.47 -11.59
C GLY A 176 12.56 -38.14 -10.48
N GLU A 177 12.52 -36.89 -10.05
CA GLU A 177 11.51 -36.39 -9.12
C GLU A 177 10.16 -36.31 -9.84
N SER A 178 9.10 -36.86 -9.22
CA SER A 178 7.78 -36.88 -9.80
C SER A 178 6.81 -36.09 -8.94
N ASP A 179 5.97 -35.31 -9.61
CA ASP A 179 4.89 -34.52 -9.04
C ASP A 179 3.56 -34.90 -9.73
N THR A 180 2.53 -35.17 -8.93
CA THR A 180 1.23 -35.65 -9.44
C THR A 180 0.13 -34.70 -9.02
N HIS A 181 -0.63 -34.25 -9.99
CA HIS A 181 -1.81 -33.42 -9.80
C HIS A 181 -3.05 -34.17 -10.31
N GLU A 182 -3.99 -34.44 -9.42
CA GLU A 182 -5.23 -35.12 -9.76
C GLU A 182 -6.33 -34.12 -10.11
N GLN A 183 -7.18 -34.48 -11.07
CA GLN A 183 -8.36 -33.71 -11.51
C GLN A 183 -8.06 -32.26 -11.90
N VAL A 184 -6.95 -32.05 -12.57
CA VAL A 184 -6.59 -30.73 -13.10
C VAL A 184 -7.47 -30.40 -14.29
N SER A 185 -8.13 -29.24 -14.24
CA SER A 185 -8.89 -28.71 -15.37
C SER A 185 -7.98 -27.80 -16.19
N LEU A 186 -7.72 -28.14 -17.44
CA LEU A 186 -6.88 -27.36 -18.35
C LEU A 186 -7.59 -27.11 -19.67
N VAL A 187 -7.40 -25.93 -20.22
CA VAL A 187 -7.90 -25.56 -21.57
C VAL A 187 -6.81 -25.89 -22.57
N ILE A 188 -7.12 -26.70 -23.57
CA ILE A 188 -6.21 -27.06 -24.66
C ILE A 188 -5.98 -25.80 -25.54
N GLY A 189 -4.72 -25.40 -25.75
CA GLY A 189 -4.37 -24.11 -26.38
C GLY A 189 -4.36 -22.93 -25.42
N GLY A 190 -4.54 -23.16 -24.11
CA GLY A 190 -4.53 -22.10 -23.10
C GLY A 190 -3.14 -21.47 -22.90
N PRO A 191 -3.05 -20.17 -22.61
CA PRO A 191 -1.76 -19.45 -22.50
C PRO A 191 -0.90 -19.88 -21.30
N GLY A 192 -1.46 -20.64 -20.36
CA GLY A 192 -0.74 -21.17 -19.20
C GLY A 192 -0.08 -22.53 -19.42
N ASN A 193 -0.29 -23.15 -20.56
CA ASN A 193 0.24 -24.48 -20.83
C ASN A 193 1.71 -24.42 -21.29
N PRO A 194 2.52 -25.44 -20.95
CA PRO A 194 3.89 -25.52 -21.42
C PRO A 194 3.99 -25.56 -22.95
N PRO A 195 5.08 -25.06 -23.56
CA PRO A 195 5.28 -25.12 -25.01
C PRO A 195 5.19 -26.54 -25.53
N GLY A 196 4.35 -26.79 -26.55
CA GLY A 196 4.17 -28.11 -27.15
C GLY A 196 3.32 -29.11 -26.35
N PHE A 197 2.81 -28.72 -25.18
CA PHE A 197 1.96 -29.56 -24.35
C PHE A 197 0.61 -29.84 -25.04
N ASP A 198 -0.04 -28.82 -25.55
CA ASP A 198 -1.37 -28.88 -26.17
C ASP A 198 -1.39 -29.79 -27.41
N ALA A 199 -0.36 -29.75 -28.22
CA ALA A 199 -0.23 -30.61 -29.42
C ALA A 199 -0.32 -32.12 -29.08
N ASN A 200 0.07 -32.48 -27.86
CA ASN A 200 -0.04 -33.85 -27.39
C ASN A 200 -1.40 -34.20 -26.83
N LEU A 201 -2.20 -33.22 -26.41
CA LEU A 201 -3.55 -33.40 -25.84
C LEU A 201 -4.63 -33.44 -26.91
N VAL A 202 -4.41 -32.74 -28.03
CA VAL A 202 -5.34 -32.79 -29.18
C VAL A 202 -5.46 -34.24 -29.65
N GLY A 203 -6.72 -34.67 -29.83
CA GLY A 203 -7.05 -36.01 -30.28
C GLY A 203 -7.25 -37.05 -29.15
N MET A 204 -7.00 -36.69 -27.89
CA MET A 204 -7.31 -37.58 -26.76
C MET A 204 -8.82 -37.69 -26.54
N ALA A 205 -9.27 -38.87 -26.11
CA ALA A 205 -10.63 -39.11 -25.66
C ALA A 205 -10.68 -39.32 -24.13
N ALA A 206 -11.85 -39.19 -23.54
CA ALA A 206 -12.03 -39.50 -22.13
C ALA A 206 -11.63 -40.96 -21.85
N GLY A 207 -10.81 -41.20 -20.82
CA GLY A 207 -10.23 -42.49 -20.48
C GLY A 207 -8.83 -42.75 -21.07
N ASP A 208 -8.38 -41.96 -22.03
CA ASP A 208 -7.05 -42.14 -22.63
C ASP A 208 -5.95 -41.74 -21.67
N THR A 209 -4.79 -42.46 -21.80
CA THR A 209 -3.55 -42.10 -21.11
C THR A 209 -2.45 -41.93 -22.14
N LYS A 210 -1.75 -40.77 -22.06
CA LYS A 210 -0.66 -40.46 -22.98
C LYS A 210 0.56 -39.99 -22.19
N THR A 211 1.73 -40.55 -22.55
CA THR A 211 3.03 -40.14 -21.98
C THR A 211 3.86 -39.50 -23.09
N PHE A 212 4.39 -38.31 -22.83
CA PHE A 212 5.21 -37.57 -23.78
C PHE A 212 6.25 -36.70 -23.06
N ALA A 213 7.33 -36.40 -23.73
CA ALA A 213 8.35 -35.48 -23.20
C ALA A 213 8.27 -34.13 -23.88
N ILE A 214 8.55 -33.10 -23.12
CA ILE A 214 8.63 -31.72 -23.58
C ILE A 214 10.02 -31.21 -23.25
N HIS A 215 10.69 -30.64 -24.24
CA HIS A 215 11.92 -29.89 -24.07
C HIS A 215 11.59 -28.41 -23.85
N PHE A 216 12.02 -27.87 -22.71
CA PHE A 216 11.82 -26.44 -22.39
C PHE A 216 13.00 -25.63 -22.99
N PRO A 217 12.76 -24.48 -23.63
CA PRO A 217 13.79 -23.60 -24.15
C PRO A 217 14.76 -23.13 -23.06
N ASP A 218 15.99 -22.78 -23.41
CA ASP A 218 17.01 -22.29 -22.48
C ASP A 218 16.63 -20.94 -21.85
N ASP A 219 15.79 -20.16 -22.52
CA ASP A 219 15.28 -18.86 -22.08
C ASP A 219 13.90 -18.94 -21.37
N TYR A 220 13.49 -20.14 -20.97
CA TYR A 220 12.20 -20.31 -20.30
C TYR A 220 12.15 -19.55 -18.97
N PRO A 221 11.04 -18.82 -18.67
CA PRO A 221 10.96 -17.92 -17.50
C PRO A 221 11.15 -18.60 -16.14
N VAL A 222 10.97 -19.93 -16.07
CA VAL A 222 11.19 -20.71 -14.85
C VAL A 222 12.57 -21.34 -14.90
N PRO A 223 13.56 -20.83 -14.12
CA PRO A 223 14.96 -21.27 -14.22
C PRO A 223 15.19 -22.77 -13.99
N GLN A 224 14.31 -23.41 -13.21
CA GLN A 224 14.38 -24.85 -12.89
C GLN A 224 13.96 -25.75 -14.06
N LEU A 225 13.24 -25.21 -15.04
CA LEU A 225 12.77 -25.92 -16.22
C LEU A 225 13.55 -25.54 -17.47
N ALA A 226 14.23 -24.39 -17.48
CA ALA A 226 14.99 -23.90 -18.63
C ALA A 226 16.04 -24.94 -19.09
N GLY A 227 16.02 -25.26 -20.39
CA GLY A 227 16.94 -26.23 -21.02
C GLY A 227 16.75 -27.69 -20.56
N THR A 228 15.63 -28.03 -19.89
CA THR A 228 15.41 -29.39 -19.38
C THR A 228 14.34 -30.14 -20.16
N ASP A 229 14.44 -31.49 -20.13
CA ASP A 229 13.41 -32.38 -20.64
C ASP A 229 12.52 -32.83 -19.49
N VAL A 230 11.22 -32.63 -19.62
CA VAL A 230 10.22 -33.04 -18.64
C VAL A 230 9.25 -34.02 -19.28
N THR A 231 9.06 -35.16 -18.63
CA THR A 231 8.08 -36.17 -19.06
C THR A 231 6.76 -35.95 -18.36
N TYR A 232 5.70 -35.87 -19.14
CA TYR A 232 4.33 -35.79 -18.67
C TYR A 232 3.59 -37.07 -18.98
N THR A 233 2.87 -37.62 -17.99
CA THR A 233 1.85 -38.66 -18.17
C THR A 233 0.50 -38.06 -17.85
N VAL A 234 -0.35 -37.93 -18.87
CA VAL A 234 -1.68 -37.31 -18.76
C VAL A 234 -2.73 -38.39 -18.93
N GLN A 235 -3.58 -38.57 -17.92
CA GLN A 235 -4.75 -39.43 -17.99
C GLN A 235 -6.01 -38.57 -18.08
N ALA A 236 -6.64 -38.56 -19.25
CA ALA A 236 -7.87 -37.85 -19.51
C ALA A 236 -9.03 -38.48 -18.71
N ARG A 237 -9.68 -37.74 -17.82
CA ARG A 237 -10.83 -38.17 -17.03
C ARG A 237 -12.13 -37.77 -17.72
N GLU A 238 -12.23 -36.52 -18.11
CA GLU A 238 -13.42 -35.93 -18.68
C GLU A 238 -13.01 -34.88 -19.72
N LEU A 239 -13.74 -34.82 -20.81
CA LEU A 239 -13.65 -33.76 -21.80
C LEU A 239 -14.88 -32.87 -21.66
N ARG A 240 -14.69 -31.58 -21.73
CA ARG A 240 -15.76 -30.60 -21.70
C ARG A 240 -15.57 -29.59 -22.84
N GLN A 241 -16.65 -29.33 -23.54
CA GLN A 241 -16.69 -28.24 -24.53
C GLN A 241 -17.08 -26.95 -23.83
N ARG A 242 -16.32 -25.88 -24.10
CA ARG A 242 -16.70 -24.53 -23.69
C ARG A 242 -17.77 -24.01 -24.64
N VAL A 243 -18.98 -23.82 -24.15
CA VAL A 243 -20.10 -23.27 -24.91
C VAL A 243 -20.33 -21.84 -24.45
N LEU A 244 -20.17 -20.90 -25.36
CA LEU A 244 -20.50 -19.50 -25.13
C LEU A 244 -22.00 -19.30 -25.31
N PRO A 245 -22.70 -18.65 -24.36
CA PRO A 245 -24.12 -18.34 -24.51
C PRO A 245 -24.31 -17.37 -25.69
N GLU A 246 -25.47 -17.39 -26.33
CA GLU A 246 -25.84 -16.37 -27.31
C GLU A 246 -26.06 -15.01 -26.61
N LEU A 247 -25.74 -13.92 -27.31
CA LEU A 247 -25.99 -12.55 -26.80
C LEU A 247 -27.47 -12.20 -27.05
N ASP A 248 -28.34 -12.67 -26.17
CA ASP A 248 -29.78 -12.47 -26.20
C ASP A 248 -30.36 -12.02 -24.86
N ASP A 249 -31.68 -11.98 -24.73
CA ASP A 249 -32.34 -11.56 -23.51
C ASP A 249 -32.23 -12.63 -22.38
N GLU A 250 -31.97 -13.91 -22.69
CA GLU A 250 -31.71 -14.95 -21.71
C GLU A 250 -30.34 -14.76 -21.09
N PHE A 251 -29.31 -14.45 -21.90
CA PHE A 251 -27.99 -14.08 -21.45
C PHE A 251 -28.04 -12.90 -20.49
N ALA A 252 -28.83 -11.86 -20.83
CA ALA A 252 -28.96 -10.68 -19.98
C ALA A 252 -29.53 -11.02 -18.60
N LYS A 253 -30.47 -11.96 -18.51
CA LYS A 253 -31.02 -12.47 -17.24
C LYS A 253 -30.04 -13.34 -16.47
N ASP A 254 -29.23 -14.14 -17.18
CA ASP A 254 -28.22 -15.01 -16.56
C ASP A 254 -27.07 -14.22 -15.94
N VAL A 255 -26.68 -13.08 -16.56
CA VAL A 255 -25.56 -12.23 -16.09
C VAL A 255 -26.00 -11.28 -14.98
N GLY A 256 -27.28 -10.89 -14.93
CA GLY A 256 -27.85 -10.01 -13.92
C GLY A 256 -29.37 -9.87 -14.09
N ASP A 257 -30.01 -9.08 -13.22
CA ASP A 257 -31.45 -8.82 -13.26
C ASP A 257 -31.83 -7.82 -14.39
N PHE A 258 -31.54 -8.19 -15.66
CA PHE A 258 -31.85 -7.37 -16.81
C PHE A 258 -32.96 -8.02 -17.64
N ASP A 259 -34.00 -7.25 -17.99
CA ASP A 259 -35.13 -7.73 -18.76
C ASP A 259 -34.78 -8.02 -20.23
N SER A 260 -33.73 -7.39 -20.77
CA SER A 260 -33.31 -7.53 -22.17
C SER A 260 -31.82 -7.26 -22.36
N LEU A 261 -31.28 -7.75 -23.49
CA LEU A 261 -29.90 -7.46 -23.90
C LEU A 261 -29.66 -5.95 -24.09
N GLU A 262 -30.66 -5.20 -24.53
CA GLU A 262 -30.55 -3.75 -24.69
C GLU A 262 -30.46 -3.04 -23.35
N ALA A 263 -31.19 -3.50 -22.33
CA ALA A 263 -31.05 -2.99 -20.96
C ALA A 263 -29.64 -3.25 -20.41
N LEU A 264 -29.11 -4.46 -20.60
CA LEU A 264 -27.73 -4.81 -20.23
C LEU A 264 -26.70 -3.92 -20.95
N ARG A 265 -26.86 -3.72 -22.29
CA ARG A 265 -25.98 -2.83 -23.07
C ARG A 265 -26.00 -1.40 -22.54
N THR A 266 -27.16 -0.86 -22.27
CA THR A 266 -27.34 0.50 -21.74
C THR A 266 -26.64 0.63 -20.38
N ARG A 267 -26.76 -0.39 -19.54
CA ARG A 267 -26.09 -0.40 -18.23
C ARG A 267 -24.57 -0.46 -18.38
N VAL A 268 -24.04 -1.38 -19.19
CA VAL A 268 -22.61 -1.51 -19.47
C VAL A 268 -22.04 -0.21 -20.02
N GLU A 269 -22.75 0.43 -20.96
CA GLU A 269 -22.35 1.72 -21.53
C GLU A 269 -22.30 2.82 -20.46
N ALA A 270 -23.30 2.88 -19.57
CA ALA A 270 -23.33 3.84 -18.47
C ALA A 270 -22.16 3.62 -17.49
N ASP A 271 -21.89 2.36 -17.14
CA ASP A 271 -20.80 2.00 -16.23
C ASP A 271 -19.43 2.33 -16.84
N LEU A 272 -19.21 2.01 -18.13
CA LEU A 272 -17.98 2.35 -18.83
C LEU A 272 -17.77 3.87 -18.95
N ARG A 273 -18.85 4.64 -19.20
CA ARG A 273 -18.79 6.11 -19.22
C ARG A 273 -18.43 6.67 -17.84
N GLN A 274 -19.04 6.14 -16.80
CA GLN A 274 -18.73 6.55 -15.43
C GLN A 274 -17.28 6.23 -15.07
N GLU A 275 -16.79 5.06 -15.43
CA GLU A 275 -15.41 4.66 -15.23
C GLU A 275 -14.43 5.55 -16.01
N SER A 276 -14.71 5.81 -17.30
CA SER A 276 -13.89 6.70 -18.13
C SER A 276 -13.84 8.11 -17.55
N ALA A 277 -14.98 8.66 -17.12
CA ALA A 277 -15.03 9.98 -16.48
C ALA A 277 -14.24 10.02 -15.17
N ALA A 278 -14.35 8.98 -14.34
CA ALA A 278 -13.58 8.87 -13.09
C ALA A 278 -12.08 8.73 -13.37
N ASN A 279 -11.69 7.99 -14.41
CA ASN A 279 -10.30 7.86 -14.84
C ASN A 279 -9.74 9.21 -15.34
N ALA A 280 -10.51 9.94 -16.14
CA ALA A 280 -10.13 11.27 -16.62
C ALA A 280 -9.94 12.25 -15.45
N GLN A 281 -10.84 12.26 -14.48
CA GLN A 281 -10.69 13.10 -13.27
C GLN A 281 -9.46 12.70 -12.45
N ARG A 282 -9.19 11.40 -12.28
CA ARG A 282 -7.98 10.91 -11.59
C ARG A 282 -6.70 11.33 -12.32
N ALA A 283 -6.69 11.27 -13.65
CA ALA A 283 -5.55 11.69 -14.46
C ALA A 283 -5.29 13.20 -14.33
N VAL A 284 -6.31 14.03 -14.37
CA VAL A 284 -6.22 15.49 -14.14
C VAL A 284 -5.66 15.77 -12.75
N ARG A 285 -6.18 15.12 -11.71
CA ARG A 285 -5.71 15.27 -10.34
C ARG A 285 -4.24 14.87 -10.18
N ASN A 286 -3.85 13.71 -10.73
CA ASN A 286 -2.49 13.23 -10.65
C ASN A 286 -1.51 14.17 -11.38
N SER A 287 -1.91 14.69 -12.55
CA SER A 287 -1.13 15.66 -13.29
C SER A 287 -0.94 16.97 -12.52
N LEU A 288 -2.01 17.48 -11.88
CA LEU A 288 -1.93 18.64 -11.00
C LEU A 288 -0.92 18.41 -9.86
N LEU A 289 -1.04 17.28 -9.15
CA LEU A 289 -0.17 16.96 -8.02
C LEU A 289 1.30 16.82 -8.44
N SER A 290 1.56 16.18 -9.58
CA SER A 290 2.90 16.05 -10.12
C SER A 290 3.50 17.42 -10.50
N GLN A 291 2.72 18.31 -11.15
CA GLN A 291 3.18 19.65 -11.49
C GLN A 291 3.38 20.55 -10.26
N LEU A 292 2.56 20.39 -9.22
CA LEU A 292 2.76 21.04 -7.94
C LEU A 292 4.04 20.56 -7.25
N ALA A 293 4.30 19.26 -7.27
CA ALA A 293 5.51 18.68 -6.70
C ALA A 293 6.79 19.21 -7.37
N GLN A 294 6.77 19.44 -8.69
CA GLN A 294 7.89 20.00 -9.44
C GLN A 294 8.21 21.47 -9.10
N ARG A 295 7.29 22.17 -8.43
CA ARG A 295 7.50 23.57 -8.01
C ARG A 295 8.18 23.71 -6.66
N ILE A 296 8.43 22.61 -5.96
CA ILE A 296 9.14 22.62 -4.68
C ILE A 296 10.62 22.91 -4.93
N PRO A 297 11.20 23.96 -4.32
CA PRO A 297 12.56 24.38 -4.62
C PRO A 297 13.64 23.64 -3.81
N PHE A 298 13.27 22.68 -2.98
CA PHE A 298 14.15 21.90 -2.11
C PHE A 298 13.97 20.39 -2.27
N GLU A 299 14.90 19.60 -1.75
CA GLU A 299 14.75 18.15 -1.72
C GLU A 299 13.69 17.74 -0.69
N LEU A 300 12.80 16.83 -1.12
CA LEU A 300 11.73 16.33 -0.24
C LEU A 300 12.32 15.58 0.96
N PRO A 301 11.71 15.70 2.16
CA PRO A 301 12.09 14.89 3.31
C PRO A 301 12.08 13.40 2.98
N VAL A 302 13.22 12.75 3.21
CA VAL A 302 13.40 11.33 2.86
C VAL A 302 12.43 10.44 3.63
N SER A 303 12.22 10.73 4.90
CA SER A 303 11.31 9.99 5.77
C SER A 303 9.87 9.97 5.23
N LEU A 304 9.40 11.09 4.65
CA LEU A 304 8.07 11.17 4.06
C LEU A 304 7.97 10.32 2.79
N VAL A 305 8.99 10.35 1.94
CA VAL A 305 9.02 9.57 0.68
C VAL A 305 9.07 8.07 0.98
N GLU A 306 9.94 7.65 1.90
CA GLU A 306 10.06 6.24 2.30
C GLU A 306 8.74 5.71 2.89
N ARG A 307 8.10 6.49 3.77
CA ARG A 307 6.80 6.13 4.36
C ARG A 307 5.69 6.03 3.31
N GLU A 308 5.69 6.91 2.32
CA GLU A 308 4.73 6.82 1.22
C GLU A 308 4.98 5.61 0.32
N MET A 309 6.25 5.24 0.09
CA MET A 309 6.61 4.00 -0.61
C MET A 309 6.07 2.77 0.14
N ASP A 310 6.30 2.70 1.45
CA ASP A 310 5.83 1.60 2.30
C ASP A 310 4.30 1.51 2.29
N ARG A 311 3.60 2.65 2.41
CA ARG A 311 2.13 2.71 2.31
C ARG A 311 1.61 2.14 0.98
N ARG A 312 2.27 2.44 -0.14
CA ARG A 312 1.90 1.92 -1.48
C ARG A 312 2.09 0.43 -1.58
N VAL A 313 3.17 -0.10 -1.01
CA VAL A 313 3.42 -1.54 -0.94
C VAL A 313 2.33 -2.24 -0.13
N GLU A 314 1.98 -1.69 1.04
CA GLU A 314 0.92 -2.23 1.90
C GLU A 314 -0.46 -2.22 1.21
N GLU A 315 -0.79 -1.13 0.50
CA GLU A 315 -2.04 -1.03 -0.26
C GLU A 315 -2.09 -2.03 -1.42
N PHE A 316 -0.97 -2.25 -2.09
CA PHE A 316 -0.89 -3.24 -3.16
C PHE A 316 -1.04 -4.67 -2.61
N ALA A 317 -0.35 -4.99 -1.52
CA ALA A 317 -0.47 -6.28 -0.84
C ALA A 317 -1.91 -6.55 -0.37
N ARG A 318 -2.60 -5.53 0.14
CA ARG A 318 -4.01 -5.63 0.54
C ARG A 318 -4.91 -5.94 -0.66
N ARG A 319 -4.73 -5.26 -1.80
CA ARG A 319 -5.48 -5.53 -3.04
C ARG A 319 -5.29 -6.96 -3.53
N LEU A 320 -4.07 -7.49 -3.47
CA LEU A 320 -3.82 -8.90 -3.81
C LEU A 320 -4.61 -9.85 -2.90
N MET A 321 -4.63 -9.58 -1.58
CA MET A 321 -5.40 -10.39 -0.62
C MET A 321 -6.91 -10.32 -0.91
N GLU A 322 -7.45 -9.15 -1.24
CA GLU A 322 -8.85 -8.96 -1.64
C GLU A 322 -9.21 -9.75 -2.90
N GLN A 323 -8.24 -9.95 -3.80
CA GLN A 323 -8.36 -10.78 -5.00
C GLN A 323 -8.10 -12.28 -4.73
N GLY A 324 -7.89 -12.68 -3.48
CA GLY A 324 -7.62 -14.07 -3.10
C GLY A 324 -6.19 -14.54 -3.38
N VAL A 325 -5.28 -13.62 -3.73
CA VAL A 325 -3.86 -13.92 -3.97
C VAL A 325 -3.07 -13.67 -2.70
N ASP A 326 -2.36 -14.70 -2.22
CA ASP A 326 -1.42 -14.54 -1.10
C ASP A 326 -0.18 -13.74 -1.57
N PRO A 327 0.09 -12.54 -1.02
CA PRO A 327 1.23 -11.72 -1.43
C PRO A 327 2.58 -12.43 -1.29
N ARG A 328 2.70 -13.38 -0.36
CA ARG A 328 3.94 -14.15 -0.13
C ARG A 328 4.20 -15.18 -1.23
N LYS A 329 3.15 -15.58 -1.96
CA LYS A 329 3.20 -16.56 -3.05
C LYS A 329 3.12 -15.93 -4.43
N ALA A 330 3.03 -14.61 -4.50
CA ALA A 330 2.88 -13.88 -5.76
C ALA A 330 4.13 -13.93 -6.67
N GLY A 331 5.27 -14.49 -6.19
CA GLY A 331 6.51 -14.61 -6.97
C GLY A 331 7.15 -13.27 -7.35
N MET A 332 6.76 -12.18 -6.67
CA MET A 332 7.20 -10.82 -6.97
C MET A 332 8.38 -10.42 -6.07
N ASP A 333 9.35 -9.69 -6.62
CA ASP A 333 10.37 -8.99 -5.83
C ASP A 333 9.77 -7.71 -5.22
N TRP A 334 9.48 -7.77 -3.92
CA TRP A 334 8.90 -6.65 -3.17
C TRP A 334 9.84 -5.45 -3.04
N ASN A 335 11.17 -5.68 -3.08
CA ASN A 335 12.13 -4.58 -3.02
C ASN A 335 12.17 -3.84 -4.36
N GLU A 336 12.18 -4.55 -5.47
CA GLU A 336 12.11 -3.96 -6.80
C GLU A 336 10.78 -3.22 -6.99
N PHE A 337 9.67 -3.82 -6.58
CA PHE A 337 8.35 -3.16 -6.62
C PHE A 337 8.36 -1.89 -5.78
N ARG A 338 8.89 -1.93 -4.55
CA ARG A 338 9.00 -0.77 -3.67
C ARG A 338 9.80 0.36 -4.33
N GLU A 339 10.97 0.04 -4.90
CA GLU A 339 11.80 1.03 -5.60
C GLU A 339 11.11 1.61 -6.84
N SER A 340 10.34 0.81 -7.57
CA SER A 340 9.55 1.30 -8.71
C SER A 340 8.51 2.34 -8.30
N GLN A 341 8.06 2.35 -7.03
CA GLN A 341 7.11 3.33 -6.50
C GLN A 341 7.76 4.68 -6.12
N ARG A 342 9.09 4.79 -6.10
CA ARG A 342 9.81 5.97 -5.59
C ARG A 342 9.40 7.28 -6.26
N GLN A 343 9.31 7.32 -7.60
CA GLN A 343 8.92 8.55 -8.29
C GLN A 343 7.46 8.93 -7.98
N ALA A 344 6.56 7.97 -8.02
CA ALA A 344 5.15 8.21 -7.68
C ALA A 344 4.96 8.62 -6.20
N ALA A 345 5.81 8.12 -5.30
CA ALA A 345 5.83 8.55 -3.89
C ALA A 345 6.35 9.99 -3.75
N ARG A 346 7.41 10.36 -4.49
CA ARG A 346 7.92 11.74 -4.54
C ARG A 346 6.85 12.72 -5.02
N ASP A 347 6.15 12.38 -6.10
CA ASP A 347 5.07 13.21 -6.65
C ASP A 347 3.92 13.38 -5.65
N ALA A 348 3.54 12.29 -4.95
CA ALA A 348 2.48 12.34 -3.95
C ALA A 348 2.86 13.17 -2.72
N VAL A 349 4.07 12.98 -2.20
CA VAL A 349 4.59 13.75 -1.05
C VAL A 349 4.76 15.22 -1.43
N GLY A 350 5.39 15.50 -2.57
CA GLY A 350 5.56 16.86 -3.05
C GLY A 350 4.21 17.55 -3.29
N GLY A 351 3.29 16.87 -3.96
CA GLY A 351 1.94 17.38 -4.15
C GLY A 351 1.23 17.69 -2.82
N ALA A 352 1.35 16.81 -1.82
CA ALA A 352 0.77 17.03 -0.49
C ALA A 352 1.38 18.25 0.22
N ILE A 353 2.70 18.42 0.18
CA ILE A 353 3.41 19.56 0.74
C ILE A 353 2.99 20.87 0.04
N ALA A 354 2.92 20.85 -1.30
CA ALA A 354 2.47 22.00 -2.06
C ALA A 354 1.00 22.36 -1.78
N LEU A 355 0.13 21.38 -1.61
CA LEU A 355 -1.27 21.60 -1.21
C LEU A 355 -1.40 22.19 0.19
N ASP A 356 -0.60 21.74 1.15
CA ASP A 356 -0.61 22.29 2.51
C ASP A 356 -0.17 23.76 2.51
N GLN A 357 0.84 24.10 1.71
CA GLN A 357 1.28 25.48 1.55
C GLN A 357 0.24 26.34 0.82
N LEU A 358 -0.39 25.80 -0.22
CA LEU A 358 -1.48 26.45 -0.93
C LEU A 358 -2.68 26.70 -0.01
N ALA A 359 -3.04 25.70 0.80
CA ALA A 359 -4.12 25.82 1.77
C ALA A 359 -3.87 26.93 2.82
N ARG A 360 -2.61 27.13 3.23
CA ARG A 360 -2.21 28.23 4.12
C ARG A 360 -2.31 29.59 3.41
N ARG A 361 -1.76 29.69 2.19
CA ARG A 361 -1.81 30.92 1.39
C ARG A 361 -3.23 31.39 1.11
N ASP A 362 -4.09 30.47 0.67
CA ASP A 362 -5.45 30.76 0.21
C ASP A 362 -6.49 30.59 1.32
N GLN A 363 -6.05 30.37 2.57
CA GLN A 363 -6.89 30.24 3.78
C GLN A 363 -8.01 29.18 3.64
N VAL A 364 -7.69 28.05 2.97
CA VAL A 364 -8.63 26.94 2.83
C VAL A 364 -8.81 26.25 4.17
N THR A 365 -10.03 26.28 4.70
CA THR A 365 -10.41 25.68 5.97
C THR A 365 -11.48 24.61 5.80
N VAL A 366 -11.55 23.68 6.74
CA VAL A 366 -12.57 22.65 6.81
C VAL A 366 -13.51 22.99 7.95
N GLU A 367 -14.80 23.15 7.63
CA GLU A 367 -15.83 23.44 8.64
C GLU A 367 -16.05 22.23 9.56
N PRO A 368 -16.32 22.44 10.85
CA PRO A 368 -16.58 21.38 11.81
C PRO A 368 -17.69 20.41 11.38
N ASP A 369 -18.75 20.94 10.76
CA ASP A 369 -19.88 20.15 10.27
C ASP A 369 -19.47 19.19 9.14
N ALA A 370 -18.52 19.59 8.28
CA ALA A 370 -17.96 18.72 7.25
C ALA A 370 -17.17 17.57 7.85
N VAL A 371 -16.40 17.82 8.91
CA VAL A 371 -15.68 16.77 9.64
C VAL A 371 -16.64 15.77 10.27
N THR A 372 -17.71 16.28 10.88
CA THR A 372 -18.76 15.43 11.48
C THR A 372 -19.46 14.57 10.45
N SER A 373 -19.79 15.14 9.28
CA SER A 373 -20.38 14.40 8.15
C SER A 373 -19.47 13.33 7.61
N GLU A 374 -18.17 13.60 7.50
CA GLU A 374 -17.17 12.60 7.06
C GLU A 374 -17.03 11.46 8.06
N MET A 375 -17.01 11.77 9.36
CA MET A 375 -17.00 10.74 10.41
C MET A 375 -18.27 9.87 10.37
N ALA A 376 -19.44 10.46 10.08
CA ALA A 376 -20.69 9.71 9.91
C ALA A 376 -20.62 8.76 8.70
N ARG A 377 -20.08 9.22 7.57
CA ARG A 377 -19.86 8.40 6.36
C ARG A 377 -18.89 7.24 6.64
N MET A 378 -17.79 7.51 7.35
CA MET A 378 -16.85 6.45 7.77
C MET A 378 -17.54 5.43 8.69
N ALA A 379 -18.39 5.88 9.59
CA ALA A 379 -19.13 5.03 10.53
C ALA A 379 -20.09 4.08 9.78
N GLU A 380 -20.80 4.59 8.79
CA GLU A 380 -21.67 3.80 7.91
C GLU A 380 -20.85 2.72 7.14
N ALA A 381 -19.73 3.11 6.52
CA ALA A 381 -18.87 2.19 5.77
C ALA A 381 -18.26 1.10 6.68
N LEU A 382 -17.96 1.42 7.94
CA LEU A 382 -17.40 0.49 8.92
C LEU A 382 -18.47 -0.28 9.72
N GLN A 383 -19.75 -0.03 9.48
CA GLN A 383 -20.88 -0.57 10.24
C GLN A 383 -20.76 -0.29 11.77
N ARG A 384 -20.34 0.92 12.13
CA ARG A 384 -20.15 1.38 13.50
C ARG A 384 -20.96 2.64 13.76
N THR A 385 -21.01 3.09 15.02
CA THR A 385 -21.62 4.39 15.35
C THR A 385 -20.62 5.54 15.15
N PRO A 386 -21.08 6.76 14.79
CA PRO A 386 -20.21 7.93 14.64
C PRO A 386 -19.39 8.23 15.90
N GLU A 387 -19.97 8.04 17.08
CA GLU A 387 -19.30 8.26 18.36
C GLU A 387 -18.16 7.28 18.59
N ALA A 388 -18.33 6.02 18.17
CA ALA A 388 -17.26 5.00 18.27
C ALA A 388 -16.10 5.32 17.35
N VAL A 389 -16.38 5.79 16.12
CA VAL A 389 -15.34 6.23 15.17
C VAL A 389 -14.62 7.46 15.69
N GLN A 390 -15.34 8.45 16.20
CA GLN A 390 -14.76 9.64 16.81
C GLN A 390 -13.86 9.29 18.00
N ALA A 391 -14.32 8.44 18.92
CA ALA A 391 -13.55 8.02 20.07
C ALA A 391 -12.26 7.28 19.66
N GLN A 392 -12.33 6.45 18.63
CA GLN A 392 -11.17 5.77 18.08
C GLN A 392 -10.18 6.76 17.47
N LEU A 393 -10.64 7.66 16.61
CA LEU A 393 -9.79 8.69 15.98
C LEU A 393 -9.10 9.57 17.03
N VAL A 394 -9.82 9.98 18.08
CA VAL A 394 -9.24 10.78 19.19
C VAL A 394 -8.19 9.96 19.94
N LYS A 395 -8.49 8.70 20.27
CA LYS A 395 -7.57 7.81 21.00
C LYS A 395 -6.28 7.53 20.22
N GLU A 396 -6.37 7.39 18.91
CA GLU A 396 -5.26 7.08 18.01
C GLU A 396 -4.57 8.34 17.45
N GLY A 397 -5.01 9.54 17.81
CA GLY A 397 -4.50 10.78 17.24
C GLY A 397 -4.79 10.92 15.74
N GLY A 398 -5.83 10.26 15.25
CA GLY A 398 -6.21 10.25 13.83
C GLY A 398 -7.04 11.47 13.39
N LEU A 399 -7.70 12.16 14.33
CA LEU A 399 -8.56 13.30 14.00
C LEU A 399 -7.82 14.45 13.29
N PRO A 400 -6.62 14.89 13.70
CA PRO A 400 -5.85 15.88 12.95
C PRO A 400 -5.51 15.44 11.54
N ARG A 401 -5.19 14.15 11.36
CA ARG A 401 -4.87 13.56 10.04
C ARG A 401 -6.10 13.56 9.12
N LEU A 402 -7.28 13.25 9.66
CA LEU A 402 -8.54 13.32 8.91
C LEU A 402 -8.80 14.76 8.44
N VAL A 403 -8.72 15.74 9.34
CA VAL A 403 -8.94 17.16 9.00
C VAL A 403 -7.92 17.63 7.96
N MET A 404 -6.65 17.23 8.09
CA MET A 404 -5.61 17.57 7.13
C MET A 404 -5.90 16.94 5.74
N GLY A 405 -6.33 15.67 5.71
CA GLY A 405 -6.75 15.00 4.48
C GLY A 405 -7.91 15.74 3.80
N MET A 406 -8.96 16.06 4.55
CA MET A 406 -10.12 16.82 4.04
C MET A 406 -9.72 18.22 3.55
N ARG A 407 -8.81 18.89 4.24
CA ARG A 407 -8.30 20.19 3.80
C ARG A 407 -7.56 20.08 2.47
N ARG A 408 -6.71 19.06 2.30
CA ARG A 408 -6.02 18.79 1.02
C ARG A 408 -7.00 18.51 -0.11
N GLU A 409 -8.05 17.70 0.12
CA GLU A 409 -9.10 17.46 -0.88
C GLU A 409 -9.77 18.78 -1.32
N LYS A 410 -10.19 19.57 -0.38
CA LYS A 410 -10.79 20.90 -0.65
C LYS A 410 -9.80 21.82 -1.38
N THR A 411 -8.52 21.72 -1.08
CA THR A 411 -7.46 22.49 -1.74
C THR A 411 -7.23 22.01 -3.18
N VAL A 412 -7.35 20.71 -3.44
CA VAL A 412 -7.31 20.20 -4.82
C VAL A 412 -8.46 20.75 -5.64
N GLU A 413 -9.69 20.73 -5.10
CA GLU A 413 -10.87 21.30 -5.77
C GLU A 413 -10.69 22.81 -6.06
N HIS A 414 -10.18 23.53 -5.06
CA HIS A 414 -9.85 24.96 -5.22
C HIS A 414 -8.80 25.17 -6.31
N ALA A 415 -7.71 24.42 -6.30
CA ALA A 415 -6.64 24.50 -7.28
C ALA A 415 -7.11 24.16 -8.69
N LEU A 416 -7.97 23.12 -8.84
CA LEU A 416 -8.57 22.76 -10.13
C LEU A 416 -9.42 23.88 -10.73
N GLY A 417 -10.02 24.74 -9.89
CA GLY A 417 -10.74 25.95 -10.33
C GLY A 417 -9.83 27.07 -10.82
N LEU A 418 -8.53 27.05 -10.50
CA LEU A 418 -7.58 28.11 -10.82
C LEU A 418 -6.62 27.78 -11.98
N ILE A 419 -6.47 26.49 -12.31
CA ILE A 419 -5.57 26.02 -13.37
C ILE A 419 -6.22 26.13 -14.76
N THR A 420 -5.40 26.04 -15.79
CA THR A 420 -5.88 25.94 -17.18
C THR A 420 -6.04 24.48 -17.57
N LEU A 421 -7.28 24.06 -17.88
CA LEU A 421 -7.57 22.74 -18.41
C LEU A 421 -7.59 22.79 -19.96
N ALA A 422 -6.67 22.07 -20.59
CA ALA A 422 -6.70 21.84 -22.04
C ALA A 422 -7.39 20.50 -22.30
N ARG A 423 -8.42 20.51 -23.15
CA ARG A 423 -9.03 19.27 -23.63
C ARG A 423 -8.09 18.59 -24.63
N ALA A 424 -7.85 17.30 -24.42
CA ALA A 424 -7.06 16.49 -25.35
C ALA A 424 -7.84 16.19 -26.63
#